data_9ea37501aaa40c8a1a3dd72367a9c5fa
#
_entry.id   9ea37501aaa40c8a1a3dd72367a9c5fa
#
_cell.length_a   1.000
_cell.length_b   1.000
_cell.length_c   1.000
_cell.angle_alpha   90.00
_cell.angle_beta   90.00
_cell.angle_gamma   90.00
#
_symmetry.space_group_name_H-M   'P 1'
#
loop_
_entity.id
_entity.type
_entity.pdbx_description
1 polymer ?
#
loop_
_entity_poly.entity_id
_entity_poly.type
_entity_poly.pdbx_seq_one_letter_code
_entity_poly.pdbx_strand_id
1 'polypeptide(L)'
;MSSTARGFLGAGDVYINAADATTGQQTGWVYAGNASKFAIKVSSDIKDAISKGREDYGQVIASVALPKPAELTIDFAEVNRDNIHLAFMGARSLLNTAAGTITAEAITLYAGVGTALAHGNLTTTGIALKNGATTYVAGTDYTVNYRLGIVTPKAGSTLATDIAAAGTAGLACTMDYGYAATSGLEVAGARVPQLTCAVRLDGKNFADSMPAQVTIHEAKLSPNSEFDFLASDWNTISLSGRLLTPIGKTEPFVVRLYDAV
;
A
#
# COMPACT_ATOMS: atom_id res chain seq x y z
N MET A 1 40.93 -22.64 -12.44
CA MET A 1 40.79 -21.37 -13.20
C MET A 1 40.86 -20.23 -12.23
N SER A 2 41.79 -19.28 -12.43
CA SER A 2 41.88 -18.11 -11.57
C SER A 2 40.67 -17.23 -11.79
N SER A 3 39.80 -17.09 -10.79
CA SER A 3 38.69 -16.14 -10.87
C SER A 3 39.29 -14.73 -10.82
N THR A 4 39.19 -14.00 -11.91
CA THR A 4 39.48 -12.58 -11.92
C THR A 4 38.51 -11.91 -10.96
N ALA A 5 39.01 -11.22 -9.94
CA ALA A 5 38.18 -10.50 -8.99
C ALA A 5 37.35 -9.45 -9.76
N ARG A 6 36.05 -9.64 -9.82
CA ARG A 6 35.14 -8.75 -10.53
C ARG A 6 34.16 -8.16 -9.54
N GLY A 7 33.83 -6.88 -9.72
CA GLY A 7 32.75 -6.24 -8.99
C GLY A 7 31.40 -6.85 -9.35
N PHE A 8 30.40 -6.63 -8.52
CA PHE A 8 29.00 -6.97 -8.80
C PHE A 8 28.22 -5.68 -9.06
N LEU A 9 27.72 -5.53 -10.29
CA LEU A 9 26.80 -4.48 -10.70
C LEU A 9 25.54 -5.17 -11.22
N GLY A 10 24.52 -5.25 -10.40
CA GLY A 10 23.31 -6.03 -10.69
C GLY A 10 22.13 -5.18 -11.16
N ALA A 11 21.33 -5.76 -12.04
CA ALA A 11 19.95 -5.37 -12.26
C ALA A 11 19.11 -6.63 -12.37
N GLY A 12 17.79 -6.54 -12.18
CA GLY A 12 16.92 -7.69 -12.27
C GLY A 12 15.49 -7.39 -11.90
N ASP A 13 14.65 -8.36 -12.20
CA ASP A 13 13.23 -8.34 -11.96
C ASP A 13 12.87 -9.03 -10.64
N VAL A 14 12.03 -8.39 -9.84
CA VAL A 14 11.58 -8.93 -8.57
C VAL A 14 10.18 -9.51 -8.73
N TYR A 15 10.03 -10.75 -8.28
CA TYR A 15 8.76 -11.47 -8.24
C TYR A 15 8.40 -11.77 -6.80
N ILE A 16 7.16 -11.49 -6.43
CA ILE A 16 6.60 -11.76 -5.11
C ILE A 16 5.49 -12.81 -5.25
N ASN A 17 5.54 -13.81 -4.37
CA ASN A 17 4.46 -14.76 -4.19
C ASN A 17 3.90 -14.56 -2.78
N ALA A 18 2.85 -13.75 -2.68
CA ALA A 18 2.21 -13.43 -1.41
C ALA A 18 1.39 -14.62 -0.91
N ALA A 19 1.41 -14.83 0.39
CA ALA A 19 0.48 -15.74 1.04
C ALA A 19 -0.87 -15.03 1.24
N ASP A 20 -1.95 -15.72 0.93
CA ASP A 20 -3.31 -15.27 1.25
C ASP A 20 -3.46 -15.10 2.77
N ALA A 21 -3.96 -13.94 3.19
CA ALA A 21 -4.02 -13.57 4.61
C ALA A 21 -4.96 -14.47 5.44
N THR A 22 -5.90 -15.15 4.79
CA THR A 22 -6.91 -16.01 5.44
C THR A 22 -6.47 -17.47 5.45
N THR A 23 -5.97 -17.96 4.33
CA THR A 23 -5.63 -19.38 4.15
C THR A 23 -4.14 -19.68 4.38
N GLY A 24 -3.29 -18.67 4.33
CA GLY A 24 -1.82 -18.81 4.38
C GLY A 24 -1.21 -19.45 3.12
N GLN A 25 -2.03 -19.76 2.11
CA GLN A 25 -1.55 -20.36 0.86
C GLN A 25 -0.97 -19.30 -0.08
N GLN A 26 0.09 -19.68 -0.78
CA GLN A 26 0.71 -18.84 -1.78
C GLN A 26 -0.19 -18.73 -3.02
N THR A 27 -0.37 -17.48 -3.51
CA THR A 27 -1.31 -17.16 -4.60
C THR A 27 -0.66 -17.23 -6.00
N GLY A 28 0.65 -17.38 -6.08
CA GLY A 28 1.42 -17.41 -7.32
C GLY A 28 2.43 -16.26 -7.43
N TRP A 29 3.35 -16.37 -8.40
CA TRP A 29 4.39 -15.38 -8.63
C TRP A 29 3.85 -14.22 -9.45
N VAL A 30 3.97 -13.02 -8.91
CA VAL A 30 3.57 -11.77 -9.57
C VAL A 30 4.80 -10.88 -9.68
N TYR A 31 5.01 -10.28 -10.83
CA TYR A 31 6.02 -9.24 -11.02
C TYR A 31 5.65 -8.03 -10.16
N ALA A 32 6.57 -7.61 -9.30
CA ALA A 32 6.28 -6.59 -8.30
C ALA A 32 6.57 -5.16 -8.77
N GLY A 33 7.06 -4.98 -9.99
CA GLY A 33 7.47 -3.70 -10.54
C GLY A 33 8.98 -3.50 -10.53
N ASN A 34 9.43 -2.38 -11.06
CA ASN A 34 10.84 -2.02 -11.13
C ASN A 34 11.39 -1.74 -9.73
N ALA A 35 12.32 -2.61 -9.28
CA ALA A 35 12.99 -2.44 -8.00
C ALA A 35 14.30 -1.67 -8.17
N SER A 36 14.47 -0.60 -7.40
CA SER A 36 15.72 0.17 -7.34
C SER A 36 16.72 -0.38 -6.33
N LYS A 37 16.24 -1.21 -5.39
CA LYS A 37 17.08 -1.84 -4.38
C LYS A 37 16.54 -3.21 -4.01
N PHE A 38 17.46 -4.17 -3.90
CA PHE A 38 17.20 -5.50 -3.35
C PHE A 38 18.41 -5.88 -2.48
N ALA A 39 18.25 -5.79 -1.16
CA ALA A 39 19.35 -5.95 -0.24
C ALA A 39 19.04 -6.99 0.84
N ILE A 40 19.93 -7.94 1.02
CA ILE A 40 19.88 -8.94 2.10
C ILE A 40 21.00 -8.61 3.07
N LYS A 41 20.66 -8.47 4.35
CA LYS A 41 21.59 -8.26 5.44
C LYS A 41 21.62 -9.48 6.34
N VAL A 42 22.81 -10.08 6.45
CA VAL A 42 23.09 -11.18 7.37
C VAL A 42 23.94 -10.65 8.51
N SER A 43 23.60 -10.94 9.74
CA SER A 43 24.33 -10.50 10.93
C SER A 43 24.39 -11.60 11.99
N SER A 44 25.36 -11.50 12.87
CA SER A 44 25.49 -12.37 14.06
C SER A 44 25.50 -11.52 15.33
N ASP A 45 25.07 -12.11 16.43
CA ASP A 45 25.20 -11.53 17.77
C ASP A 45 26.36 -12.20 18.48
N ILE A 46 27.34 -11.43 18.86
CA ILE A 46 28.52 -11.94 19.55
C ILE A 46 28.26 -11.85 21.06
N LYS A 47 28.39 -12.98 21.74
CA LYS A 47 28.31 -13.07 23.18
C LYS A 47 29.70 -13.38 23.73
N ASP A 48 30.28 -12.42 24.43
CA ASP A 48 31.57 -12.52 25.03
C ASP A 48 31.46 -12.85 26.51
N ALA A 49 32.25 -13.84 26.95
CA ALA A 49 32.51 -14.06 28.35
C ALA A 49 33.73 -13.23 28.77
N ILE A 50 33.48 -12.29 29.66
CA ILE A 50 34.52 -11.38 30.13
C ILE A 50 35.08 -11.90 31.44
N SER A 51 36.41 -11.95 31.57
CA SER A 51 37.07 -12.31 32.83
C SER A 51 36.75 -11.29 33.91
N LYS A 52 36.50 -11.80 35.11
CA LYS A 52 36.40 -11.07 36.37
C LYS A 52 37.57 -11.39 37.28
N GLY A 53 38.61 -12.09 36.77
CA GLY A 53 39.81 -12.41 37.49
C GLY A 53 40.60 -11.18 37.88
N ARG A 54 41.38 -11.30 38.94
CA ARG A 54 42.13 -10.16 39.51
C ARG A 54 43.17 -9.57 38.53
N GLU A 55 43.77 -10.40 37.70
CA GLU A 55 44.88 -10.00 36.82
C GLU A 55 44.48 -9.83 35.35
N ASP A 56 43.34 -10.39 34.96
CA ASP A 56 42.84 -10.38 33.61
C ASP A 56 41.44 -9.76 33.50
N TYR A 57 41.06 -8.94 34.47
CA TYR A 57 39.73 -8.30 34.52
C TYR A 57 39.46 -7.50 33.27
N GLY A 58 38.32 -7.77 32.63
CA GLY A 58 37.85 -7.10 31.42
C GLY A 58 38.34 -7.75 30.11
N GLN A 59 39.20 -8.77 30.18
CA GLN A 59 39.60 -9.52 28.98
C GLN A 59 38.51 -10.53 28.55
N VAL A 60 38.37 -10.69 27.23
CA VAL A 60 37.42 -11.70 26.66
C VAL A 60 38.09 -13.06 26.75
N ILE A 61 37.52 -13.97 27.56
CA ILE A 61 38.00 -15.35 27.75
C ILE A 61 37.33 -16.35 26.83
N ALA A 62 36.10 -16.06 26.35
CA ALA A 62 35.40 -16.85 25.35
C ALA A 62 34.46 -15.96 24.56
N SER A 63 34.28 -16.30 23.31
CA SER A 63 33.35 -15.60 22.41
C SER A 63 32.51 -16.58 21.60
N VAL A 64 31.21 -16.40 21.55
CA VAL A 64 30.30 -17.23 20.76
C VAL A 64 29.47 -16.32 19.84
N ALA A 65 29.50 -16.60 18.55
CA ALA A 65 28.66 -15.92 17.57
C ALA A 65 27.33 -16.68 17.40
N LEU A 66 26.23 -16.01 17.70
CA LEU A 66 24.87 -16.51 17.50
C LEU A 66 24.30 -15.94 16.20
N PRO A 67 23.75 -16.75 15.28
CA PRO A 67 23.15 -16.24 14.06
C PRO A 67 21.89 -15.42 14.38
N LYS A 68 21.77 -14.24 13.77
CA LYS A 68 20.55 -13.46 13.76
C LYS A 68 19.73 -13.77 12.49
N PRO A 69 18.40 -13.64 12.53
CA PRO A 69 17.58 -13.72 11.33
C PRO A 69 18.09 -12.72 10.27
N ALA A 70 18.24 -13.19 9.04
CA ALA A 70 18.57 -12.31 7.93
C ALA A 70 17.42 -11.32 7.66
N GLU A 71 17.76 -10.13 7.23
CA GLU A 71 16.82 -9.06 6.89
C GLU A 71 16.83 -8.82 5.39
N LEU A 72 15.65 -8.53 4.83
CA LEU A 72 15.46 -8.15 3.44
C LEU A 72 14.96 -6.71 3.38
N THR A 73 15.49 -5.94 2.45
CA THR A 73 14.96 -4.61 2.08
C THR A 73 14.78 -4.59 0.56
N ILE A 74 13.59 -4.18 0.12
CA ILE A 74 13.25 -4.01 -1.29
C ILE A 74 12.66 -2.62 -1.45
N ASP A 75 13.21 -1.82 -2.37
CA ASP A 75 12.66 -0.51 -2.73
C ASP A 75 12.16 -0.58 -4.18
N PHE A 76 10.89 -0.30 -4.40
CA PHE A 76 10.27 -0.23 -5.71
C PHE A 76 10.22 1.23 -6.16
N ALA A 77 10.82 1.51 -7.31
CA ALA A 77 10.76 2.82 -7.96
C ALA A 77 9.47 2.99 -8.79
N GLU A 78 8.76 1.91 -9.05
CA GLU A 78 7.51 1.91 -9.78
C GLU A 78 6.34 1.63 -8.83
N VAL A 79 5.34 2.52 -8.88
CA VAL A 79 4.08 2.35 -8.15
C VAL A 79 2.98 2.09 -9.17
N ASN A 80 2.41 0.89 -9.13
CA ASN A 80 1.35 0.47 -10.03
C ASN A 80 0.14 -0.12 -9.27
N ARG A 81 -0.90 -0.53 -10.01
CA ARG A 81 -2.12 -1.09 -9.40
C ARG A 81 -1.88 -2.37 -8.60
N ASP A 82 -0.85 -3.13 -8.97
CA ASP A 82 -0.61 -4.45 -8.38
C ASP A 82 0.24 -4.36 -7.11
N ASN A 83 1.05 -3.31 -6.96
CA ASN A 83 1.96 -3.17 -5.81
C ASN A 83 1.56 -2.07 -4.81
N ILE A 84 0.69 -1.12 -5.17
CA ILE A 84 0.31 0.00 -4.29
C ILE A 84 -0.29 -0.47 -2.95
N HIS A 85 -0.97 -1.62 -2.92
CA HIS A 85 -1.52 -2.18 -1.68
C HIS A 85 -0.43 -2.56 -0.67
N LEU A 86 0.80 -2.81 -1.13
CA LEU A 86 1.94 -3.14 -0.27
C LEU A 86 2.35 -1.93 0.57
N ALA A 87 2.25 -0.71 0.02
CA ALA A 87 2.57 0.53 0.74
C ALA A 87 1.66 0.76 1.95
N PHE A 88 0.42 0.24 1.90
CA PHE A 88 -0.59 0.49 2.93
C PHE A 88 -0.93 -0.74 3.78
N MET A 89 -0.21 -1.85 3.64
CA MET A 89 -0.58 -3.13 4.27
C MET A 89 -2.05 -3.46 4.02
N GLY A 90 -2.47 -3.21 2.78
CA GLY A 90 -3.88 -3.18 2.40
C GLY A 90 -4.37 -4.49 1.80
N ALA A 91 -5.63 -4.81 2.09
CA ALA A 91 -6.37 -5.76 1.31
C ALA A 91 -6.91 -5.08 0.05
N ARG A 92 -6.70 -5.69 -1.11
CA ARG A 92 -7.20 -5.17 -2.39
C ARG A 92 -8.50 -5.85 -2.77
N SER A 93 -9.44 -5.07 -3.29
CA SER A 93 -10.69 -5.54 -3.88
C SER A 93 -10.97 -4.83 -5.19
N LEU A 94 -11.69 -5.49 -6.07
CA LEU A 94 -12.14 -4.85 -7.31
C LEU A 94 -13.29 -3.89 -6.98
N LEU A 95 -13.10 -2.62 -7.32
CA LEU A 95 -14.18 -1.65 -7.33
C LEU A 95 -14.94 -1.83 -8.66
N ASN A 96 -16.20 -2.22 -8.56
CA ASN A 96 -17.06 -2.38 -9.71
C ASN A 96 -18.49 -2.01 -9.31
N THR A 97 -18.86 -0.76 -9.57
CA THR A 97 -20.21 -0.24 -9.31
C THR A 97 -20.89 0.03 -10.65
N ALA A 98 -22.03 -0.57 -10.89
CA ALA A 98 -22.81 -0.27 -12.09
C ALA A 98 -23.42 1.15 -12.00
N ALA A 99 -23.66 1.77 -13.14
CA ALA A 99 -24.39 3.05 -13.20
C ALA A 99 -25.82 2.87 -12.67
N GLY A 100 -26.34 3.90 -12.02
CA GLY A 100 -27.69 3.85 -11.46
C GLY A 100 -28.26 5.22 -11.17
N THR A 101 -29.48 5.21 -10.63
CA THR A 101 -30.17 6.42 -10.17
C THR A 101 -30.69 6.19 -8.76
N ILE A 102 -30.59 7.23 -7.94
CA ILE A 102 -31.17 7.27 -6.59
C ILE A 102 -32.29 8.30 -6.60
N THR A 103 -33.41 7.95 -6.01
CA THR A 103 -34.52 8.85 -5.82
C THR A 103 -34.76 9.06 -4.34
N ALA A 104 -34.90 10.31 -3.94
CA ALA A 104 -35.21 10.74 -2.58
C ALA A 104 -34.26 10.22 -1.50
N GLU A 105 -32.94 10.24 -1.76
CA GLU A 105 -31.96 10.01 -0.70
C GLU A 105 -32.13 11.07 0.39
N ALA A 106 -32.38 10.63 1.62
CA ALA A 106 -32.52 11.50 2.76
C ALA A 106 -31.16 12.03 3.21
N ILE A 107 -31.01 13.35 3.25
CA ILE A 107 -29.81 14.04 3.69
C ILE A 107 -30.17 15.17 4.65
N THR A 108 -29.25 15.53 5.52
CA THR A 108 -29.39 16.72 6.39
C THR A 108 -28.34 17.73 6.00
N LEU A 109 -28.75 18.94 5.68
CA LEU A 109 -27.88 20.03 5.27
C LEU A 109 -27.65 21.03 6.38
N TYR A 110 -26.42 21.51 6.48
CA TYR A 110 -25.99 22.53 7.43
C TYR A 110 -25.37 23.71 6.69
N ALA A 111 -25.46 24.91 7.26
CA ALA A 111 -24.96 26.12 6.64
C ALA A 111 -23.44 26.05 6.40
N GLY A 112 -23.02 26.28 5.16
CA GLY A 112 -21.61 26.33 4.77
C GLY A 112 -20.85 25.01 4.83
N VAL A 113 -21.52 23.90 5.11
CA VAL A 113 -20.90 22.55 5.22
C VAL A 113 -21.36 21.68 4.07
N GLY A 114 -20.40 20.96 3.47
CA GLY A 114 -20.71 19.96 2.44
C GLY A 114 -21.20 18.66 3.05
N THR A 115 -22.33 18.14 2.52
CA THR A 115 -22.89 16.84 2.91
C THR A 115 -22.62 15.83 1.81
N ALA A 116 -22.07 14.67 2.17
CA ALA A 116 -21.79 13.60 1.22
C ALA A 116 -23.04 12.76 0.96
N LEU A 117 -23.24 12.41 -0.31
CA LEU A 117 -24.22 11.43 -0.78
C LEU A 117 -23.65 10.01 -0.70
N ALA A 118 -24.51 9.02 -0.81
CA ALA A 118 -24.11 7.61 -0.79
C ALA A 118 -23.20 7.22 -1.98
N HIS A 119 -23.32 7.93 -3.10
CA HIS A 119 -22.50 7.68 -4.29
C HIS A 119 -21.75 8.92 -4.73
N GLY A 120 -20.54 8.72 -5.24
CA GLY A 120 -19.80 9.70 -6.04
C GLY A 120 -19.99 9.46 -7.55
N ASN A 121 -19.18 10.13 -8.36
CA ASN A 121 -19.20 10.04 -9.81
C ASN A 121 -20.60 10.33 -10.40
N LEU A 122 -21.20 11.40 -9.91
CA LEU A 122 -22.56 11.78 -10.26
C LEU A 122 -22.67 12.24 -11.71
N THR A 123 -23.82 11.98 -12.34
CA THR A 123 -24.18 12.56 -13.63
C THR A 123 -24.59 14.03 -13.45
N THR A 124 -24.38 14.85 -14.47
CA THR A 124 -24.77 16.27 -14.43
C THR A 124 -26.27 16.51 -14.67
N THR A 125 -26.99 15.46 -15.03
CA THR A 125 -28.43 15.51 -15.32
C THR A 125 -29.20 14.74 -14.27
N GLY A 126 -30.46 15.15 -14.04
CA GLY A 126 -31.35 14.45 -13.10
C GLY A 126 -31.10 14.75 -11.64
N ILE A 127 -30.37 15.83 -11.33
CA ILE A 127 -30.10 16.26 -9.97
C ILE A 127 -31.23 17.18 -9.49
N ALA A 128 -31.86 16.81 -8.36
CA ALA A 128 -32.90 17.62 -7.73
C ALA A 128 -32.81 17.52 -6.21
N LEU A 129 -32.65 18.67 -5.56
CA LEU A 129 -32.66 18.81 -4.11
C LEU A 129 -34.01 19.37 -3.68
N LYS A 130 -34.66 18.70 -2.72
CA LYS A 130 -36.02 19.06 -2.28
C LYS A 130 -36.14 19.06 -0.76
N ASN A 131 -36.95 19.97 -0.26
CA ASN A 131 -37.48 19.93 1.10
C ASN A 131 -39.01 19.96 1.00
N GLY A 132 -39.67 18.83 1.19
CA GLY A 132 -41.09 18.70 0.95
C GLY A 132 -41.47 19.10 -0.50
N ALA A 133 -42.28 20.16 -0.63
CA ALA A 133 -42.69 20.69 -1.92
C ALA A 133 -41.70 21.69 -2.55
N THR A 134 -40.73 22.18 -1.77
CA THR A 134 -39.76 23.17 -2.23
C THR A 134 -38.61 22.47 -2.97
N THR A 135 -38.34 22.90 -4.19
CA THR A 135 -37.17 22.42 -4.98
C THR A 135 -36.14 23.54 -5.06
N TYR A 136 -34.89 23.24 -4.74
CA TYR A 136 -33.77 24.15 -4.81
C TYR A 136 -33.01 24.01 -6.14
N VAL A 137 -32.44 25.09 -6.62
CA VAL A 137 -31.80 25.17 -7.93
C VAL A 137 -30.28 24.98 -7.79
N ALA A 138 -29.76 23.97 -8.48
CA ALA A 138 -28.31 23.73 -8.56
C ALA A 138 -27.61 24.94 -9.18
N GLY A 139 -26.46 25.33 -8.61
CA GLY A 139 -25.70 26.50 -9.02
C GLY A 139 -26.20 27.82 -8.40
N THR A 140 -27.47 27.94 -8.01
CA THR A 140 -28.06 29.10 -7.32
C THR A 140 -28.13 28.86 -5.82
N ASP A 141 -28.77 27.79 -5.38
CA ASP A 141 -28.98 27.50 -3.97
C ASP A 141 -27.88 26.61 -3.37
N TYR A 142 -27.33 25.72 -4.17
CA TYR A 142 -26.27 24.82 -3.75
C TYR A 142 -25.29 24.52 -4.89
N THR A 143 -24.11 24.00 -4.52
CA THR A 143 -23.12 23.48 -5.46
C THR A 143 -22.95 21.98 -5.24
N VAL A 144 -22.56 21.25 -6.29
CA VAL A 144 -22.31 19.81 -6.26
C VAL A 144 -20.91 19.53 -6.73
N ASN A 145 -20.14 18.83 -5.92
CA ASN A 145 -18.93 18.17 -6.37
C ASN A 145 -19.34 16.81 -6.96
N TYR A 146 -19.48 16.72 -8.25
CA TYR A 146 -19.97 15.53 -8.97
C TYR A 146 -19.09 14.31 -8.76
N ARG A 147 -17.77 14.51 -8.66
CA ARG A 147 -16.83 13.41 -8.48
C ARG A 147 -16.94 12.76 -7.10
N LEU A 148 -17.04 13.58 -6.06
CA LEU A 148 -17.08 13.13 -4.67
C LEU A 148 -18.50 12.90 -4.15
N GLY A 149 -19.53 13.35 -4.88
CA GLY A 149 -20.91 13.29 -4.41
C GLY A 149 -21.17 14.18 -3.21
N ILE A 150 -20.57 15.41 -3.18
CA ILE A 150 -20.73 16.34 -2.06
C ILE A 150 -21.61 17.51 -2.50
N VAL A 151 -22.67 17.75 -1.73
CA VAL A 151 -23.60 18.87 -1.91
C VAL A 151 -23.31 19.94 -0.86
N THR A 152 -23.08 21.18 -1.30
CA THR A 152 -22.74 22.30 -0.40
C THR A 152 -23.72 23.45 -0.61
N PRO A 153 -24.49 23.87 0.44
CA PRO A 153 -25.37 25.04 0.39
C PRO A 153 -24.58 26.31 0.11
N LYS A 154 -25.12 27.20 -0.75
CA LYS A 154 -24.52 28.51 -1.03
C LYS A 154 -25.01 29.54 -0.02
N ALA A 155 -24.10 30.36 0.48
CA ALA A 155 -24.44 31.47 1.34
C ALA A 155 -25.35 32.48 0.62
N GLY A 156 -26.33 33.03 1.33
CA GLY A 156 -27.27 34.02 0.81
C GLY A 156 -28.34 33.48 -0.12
N SER A 157 -28.45 32.15 -0.28
CA SER A 157 -29.47 31.48 -1.05
C SER A 157 -30.77 31.24 -0.27
N THR A 158 -31.84 30.85 -0.97
CA THR A 158 -33.09 30.42 -0.32
C THR A 158 -32.83 29.21 0.57
N LEU A 159 -32.05 28.24 0.10
CA LEU A 159 -31.64 27.08 0.89
C LEU A 159 -30.92 27.48 2.19
N ALA A 160 -30.01 28.47 2.13
CA ALA A 160 -29.30 28.94 3.33
C ALA A 160 -30.25 29.59 4.34
N THR A 161 -31.29 30.28 3.87
CA THR A 161 -32.32 30.88 4.74
C THR A 161 -33.14 29.80 5.44
N ASP A 162 -33.54 28.76 4.70
CA ASP A 162 -34.31 27.65 5.26
C ASP A 162 -33.48 26.80 6.25
N ILE A 163 -32.18 26.63 5.97
CA ILE A 163 -31.25 25.98 6.92
C ILE A 163 -31.12 26.81 8.20
N ALA A 164 -31.04 28.15 8.08
CA ALA A 164 -30.95 29.01 9.26
C ALA A 164 -32.24 28.95 10.10
N ALA A 165 -33.39 28.83 9.45
CA ALA A 165 -34.67 28.65 10.13
C ALA A 165 -34.80 27.30 10.84
N ALA A 166 -34.19 26.23 10.28
CA ALA A 166 -34.14 24.90 10.91
C ALA A 166 -33.21 24.85 12.14
N GLY A 167 -32.31 25.82 12.28
CA GLY A 167 -31.42 25.95 13.43
C GLY A 167 -30.33 24.86 13.48
N THR A 168 -29.95 24.48 14.68
CA THR A 168 -28.84 23.53 14.92
C THR A 168 -29.14 22.08 14.51
N ALA A 169 -30.41 21.74 14.30
CA ALA A 169 -30.81 20.41 13.83
C ALA A 169 -30.48 20.17 12.36
N GLY A 170 -30.22 21.26 11.59
CA GLY A 170 -30.04 21.19 10.15
C GLY A 170 -31.37 21.03 9.40
N LEU A 171 -31.31 21.21 8.09
CA LEU A 171 -32.49 21.08 7.22
C LEU A 171 -32.53 19.68 6.60
N ALA A 172 -33.59 18.92 6.91
CA ALA A 172 -33.82 17.63 6.30
C ALA A 172 -34.29 17.82 4.86
N CYS A 173 -33.56 17.24 3.90
CA CYS A 173 -33.84 17.30 2.48
C CYS A 173 -33.82 15.91 1.86
N THR A 174 -34.30 15.82 0.64
CA THR A 174 -34.15 14.65 -0.22
C THR A 174 -33.42 15.02 -1.49
N MET A 175 -32.56 14.11 -1.97
CA MET A 175 -31.77 14.32 -3.18
C MET A 175 -32.05 13.22 -4.20
N ASP A 176 -32.43 13.64 -5.41
CA ASP A 176 -32.48 12.77 -6.58
C ASP A 176 -31.21 12.95 -7.38
N TYR A 177 -30.59 11.88 -7.86
CA TYR A 177 -29.41 11.96 -8.72
C TYR A 177 -29.13 10.64 -9.46
N GLY A 178 -28.39 10.76 -10.57
CA GLY A 178 -27.80 9.64 -11.26
C GLY A 178 -26.29 9.55 -10.95
N TYR A 179 -25.73 8.37 -11.06
CA TYR A 179 -24.30 8.13 -10.96
C TYR A 179 -23.80 7.20 -12.06
N ALA A 180 -22.61 7.46 -12.57
CA ALA A 180 -22.00 6.68 -13.63
C ALA A 180 -21.35 5.41 -13.07
N ALA A 181 -21.17 4.41 -13.93
CA ALA A 181 -20.42 3.22 -13.58
C ALA A 181 -18.99 3.57 -13.16
N THR A 182 -18.50 2.90 -12.13
CA THR A 182 -17.14 3.07 -11.65
C THR A 182 -16.45 1.71 -11.61
N SER A 183 -15.27 1.61 -12.22
CA SER A 183 -14.43 0.42 -12.15
C SER A 183 -13.02 0.81 -11.72
N GLY A 184 -12.40 -0.05 -10.92
CA GLY A 184 -11.08 0.26 -10.42
C GLY A 184 -10.57 -0.76 -9.42
N LEU A 185 -9.62 -0.33 -8.62
CA LEU A 185 -9.09 -1.05 -7.48
C LEU A 185 -9.35 -0.22 -6.22
N GLU A 186 -9.88 -0.86 -5.22
CA GLU A 186 -9.98 -0.34 -3.86
C GLU A 186 -8.93 -1.02 -2.98
N VAL A 187 -8.22 -0.23 -2.21
CA VAL A 187 -7.24 -0.71 -1.23
C VAL A 187 -7.71 -0.30 0.16
N ALA A 188 -8.18 -1.27 0.93
CA ALA A 188 -8.51 -1.07 2.34
C ALA A 188 -7.21 -1.16 3.16
N GLY A 189 -6.65 -0.01 3.52
CA GLY A 189 -5.37 0.09 4.23
C GLY A 189 -5.40 -0.52 5.64
N ALA A 190 -4.21 -0.88 6.15
CA ALA A 190 -3.97 -1.40 7.50
C ALA A 190 -4.81 -2.66 7.87
N ARG A 191 -5.18 -3.47 6.88
CA ARG A 191 -5.94 -4.72 7.08
C ARG A 191 -5.04 -5.92 7.39
N VAL A 192 -3.81 -5.88 6.93
CA VAL A 192 -2.84 -6.96 7.08
C VAL A 192 -1.66 -6.44 7.90
N PRO A 193 -1.30 -7.06 9.04
CA PRO A 193 -0.23 -6.53 9.91
C PRO A 193 1.16 -6.64 9.29
N GLN A 194 1.36 -7.60 8.39
CA GLN A 194 2.61 -7.82 7.65
C GLN A 194 2.36 -8.68 6.43
N LEU A 195 3.14 -8.48 5.37
CA LEU A 195 3.12 -9.32 4.18
C LEU A 195 3.97 -10.57 4.42
N THR A 196 3.35 -11.74 4.40
CA THR A 196 4.08 -13.03 4.33
C THR A 196 4.18 -13.45 2.88
N CYS A 197 5.39 -13.60 2.37
CA CYS A 197 5.62 -13.91 0.96
C CYS A 197 6.92 -14.69 0.74
N ALA A 198 6.98 -15.40 -0.39
CA ALA A 198 8.24 -15.80 -0.99
C ALA A 198 8.67 -14.76 -2.03
N VAL A 199 9.97 -14.56 -2.20
CA VAL A 199 10.51 -13.54 -3.14
C VAL A 199 11.56 -14.18 -4.03
N ARG A 200 11.55 -13.82 -5.32
CA ARG A 200 12.61 -14.17 -6.27
C ARG A 200 13.12 -12.92 -6.97
N LEU A 201 14.43 -12.88 -7.11
CA LEU A 201 15.10 -11.95 -8.00
C LEU A 201 15.66 -12.75 -9.18
N ASP A 202 15.29 -12.37 -10.39
CA ASP A 202 15.91 -12.82 -11.63
C ASP A 202 16.79 -11.68 -12.12
N GLY A 203 18.08 -11.81 -11.91
CA GLY A 203 19.04 -10.73 -12.08
C GLY A 203 20.18 -11.11 -13.04
N LYS A 204 20.92 -10.07 -13.39
CA LYS A 204 22.14 -10.16 -14.19
C LYS A 204 23.21 -9.28 -13.57
N ASN A 205 24.43 -9.80 -13.50
CA ASN A 205 25.60 -9.01 -13.17
C ASN A 205 26.19 -8.40 -14.46
N PHE A 206 26.20 -7.09 -14.58
CA PHE A 206 26.73 -6.40 -15.75
C PHE A 206 28.26 -6.45 -15.87
N ALA A 207 28.97 -6.73 -14.78
CA ALA A 207 30.44 -6.80 -14.82
C ALA A 207 30.96 -8.00 -15.61
N ASP A 208 30.20 -9.11 -15.64
CA ASP A 208 30.57 -10.35 -16.34
C ASP A 208 29.45 -10.88 -17.25
N SER A 209 28.32 -10.19 -17.31
CA SER A 209 27.11 -10.58 -18.06
C SER A 209 26.46 -11.90 -17.60
N MET A 210 26.82 -12.40 -16.42
CA MET A 210 26.31 -13.65 -15.89
C MET A 210 24.95 -13.49 -15.24
N PRO A 211 24.01 -14.45 -15.42
CA PRO A 211 22.76 -14.47 -14.69
C PRO A 211 22.99 -14.72 -13.19
N ALA A 212 22.20 -14.04 -12.37
CA ALA A 212 22.19 -14.21 -10.93
C ALA A 212 20.75 -14.35 -10.44
N GLN A 213 20.46 -15.40 -9.70
CA GLN A 213 19.15 -15.66 -9.15
C GLN A 213 19.20 -15.67 -7.62
N VAL A 214 18.28 -14.94 -6.98
CA VAL A 214 18.06 -15.04 -5.55
C VAL A 214 16.67 -15.60 -5.29
N THR A 215 16.59 -16.62 -4.47
CA THR A 215 15.32 -17.21 -4.04
C THR A 215 15.21 -17.12 -2.53
N ILE A 216 14.22 -16.41 -2.05
CA ILE A 216 13.84 -16.28 -0.64
C ILE A 216 12.63 -17.16 -0.42
N HIS A 217 12.73 -18.10 0.51
CA HIS A 217 11.68 -19.10 0.73
C HIS A 217 10.49 -18.51 1.44
N GLU A 218 10.73 -17.70 2.47
CA GLU A 218 9.69 -17.00 3.20
C GLU A 218 10.25 -15.70 3.79
N ALA A 219 9.52 -14.62 3.64
CA ALA A 219 9.83 -13.33 4.23
C ALA A 219 8.58 -12.74 4.87
N LYS A 220 8.77 -12.05 5.98
CA LYS A 220 7.73 -11.21 6.62
C LYS A 220 8.15 -9.76 6.47
N LEU A 221 7.48 -9.07 5.56
CA LEU A 221 7.80 -7.71 5.15
C LEU A 221 6.74 -6.74 5.65
N SER A 222 7.19 -5.53 5.97
CA SER A 222 6.34 -4.38 6.30
C SER A 222 6.82 -3.15 5.57
N PRO A 223 5.97 -2.17 5.27
CA PRO A 223 6.39 -0.89 4.74
C PRO A 223 7.38 -0.21 5.69
N ASN A 224 8.41 0.37 5.11
CA ASN A 224 9.48 1.08 5.81
C ASN A 224 9.58 2.56 5.41
N SER A 225 8.67 3.03 4.56
CA SER A 225 8.57 4.42 4.14
C SER A 225 7.11 4.86 4.17
N GLU A 226 6.90 6.16 4.37
CA GLU A 226 5.62 6.80 4.12
C GLU A 226 5.34 6.88 2.62
N PHE A 227 4.07 6.95 2.26
CA PHE A 227 3.62 7.17 0.89
C PHE A 227 2.88 8.49 0.83
N ASP A 228 3.47 9.48 0.14
CA ASP A 228 2.92 10.82 0.02
C ASP A 228 2.16 10.99 -1.31
N PHE A 229 0.83 11.12 -1.24
CA PHE A 229 0.00 11.37 -2.43
C PHE A 229 0.18 12.76 -3.05
N LEU A 230 0.86 13.67 -2.37
CA LEU A 230 1.11 15.04 -2.82
C LEU A 230 2.59 15.31 -3.06
N ALA A 231 3.41 14.25 -3.14
CA ALA A 231 4.83 14.37 -3.38
C ALA A 231 5.14 15.12 -4.69
N SER A 232 6.17 15.96 -4.66
CA SER A 232 6.68 16.65 -5.85
C SER A 232 7.59 15.77 -6.71
N ASP A 233 8.12 14.69 -6.14
CA ASP A 233 8.95 13.69 -6.78
C ASP A 233 8.24 12.35 -6.89
N TRP A 234 8.85 11.40 -7.63
CA TRP A 234 8.33 10.06 -7.78
C TRP A 234 8.30 9.32 -6.44
N ASN A 235 7.13 8.81 -6.07
CA ASN A 235 7.00 7.95 -4.89
C ASN A 235 7.69 6.61 -5.11
N THR A 236 8.29 6.11 -4.03
CA THR A 236 8.84 4.77 -3.93
C THR A 236 8.14 3.98 -2.84
N ILE A 237 8.04 2.66 -3.01
CA ILE A 237 7.54 1.77 -1.97
C ILE A 237 8.73 1.02 -1.41
N SER A 238 9.06 1.23 -0.13
CA SER A 238 10.09 0.50 0.57
C SER A 238 9.46 -0.55 1.49
N LEU A 239 9.88 -1.80 1.32
CA LEU A 239 9.50 -2.92 2.18
C LEU A 239 10.74 -3.42 2.90
N SER A 240 10.63 -3.67 4.20
CA SER A 240 11.69 -4.31 4.96
C SER A 240 11.14 -5.35 5.92
N GLY A 241 11.98 -6.34 6.26
CA GLY A 241 11.58 -7.34 7.21
C GLY A 241 12.54 -8.51 7.32
N ARG A 242 12.08 -9.56 7.99
CA ARG A 242 12.91 -10.72 8.33
C ARG A 242 12.64 -11.88 7.41
N LEU A 243 13.72 -12.62 7.13
CA LEU A 243 13.65 -13.89 6.42
C LEU A 243 13.40 -15.02 7.40
N LEU A 244 12.58 -15.97 6.99
CA LEU A 244 12.23 -17.15 7.75
C LEU A 244 12.69 -18.39 7.00
N THR A 245 13.01 -19.43 7.77
CA THR A 245 13.29 -20.76 7.22
C THR A 245 12.03 -21.62 7.39
N PRO A 246 11.26 -21.88 6.31
CA PRO A 246 10.06 -22.68 6.41
C PRO A 246 10.39 -24.15 6.65
N ILE A 247 9.41 -24.91 7.14
CA ILE A 247 9.55 -26.35 7.38
C ILE A 247 10.00 -27.05 6.10
N GLY A 248 11.04 -27.90 6.22
CA GLY A 248 11.62 -28.64 5.10
C GLY A 248 12.72 -27.91 4.35
N LYS A 249 13.12 -26.72 4.83
CA LYS A 249 14.29 -25.98 4.35
C LYS A 249 15.34 -25.87 5.46
N THR A 250 16.61 -25.76 5.09
CA THR A 250 17.73 -25.57 6.01
C THR A 250 18.24 -24.14 6.01
N GLU A 251 17.91 -23.37 4.97
CA GLU A 251 18.33 -21.98 4.77
C GLU A 251 17.12 -21.06 4.46
N PRO A 252 17.15 -19.77 4.86
CA PRO A 252 16.08 -18.82 4.55
C PRO A 252 16.09 -18.35 3.10
N PHE A 253 17.25 -18.35 2.44
CA PHE A 253 17.41 -17.94 1.05
C PHE A 253 18.56 -18.67 0.36
N VAL A 254 18.53 -18.70 -0.97
CA VAL A 254 19.56 -19.27 -1.82
C VAL A 254 19.94 -18.26 -2.89
N VAL A 255 21.25 -18.05 -3.08
CA VAL A 255 21.80 -17.26 -4.18
C VAL A 255 22.46 -18.21 -5.16
N ARG A 256 22.08 -18.11 -6.43
CA ARG A 256 22.68 -18.87 -7.54
C ARG A 256 23.34 -17.89 -8.49
N LEU A 257 24.61 -18.12 -8.73
CA LEU A 257 25.38 -17.44 -9.76
C LEU A 257 25.66 -18.49 -10.83
N TYR A 258 25.34 -18.18 -12.06
CA TYR A 258 25.50 -19.09 -13.18
C TYR A 258 26.81 -18.78 -13.92
N ASP A 259 27.48 -19.82 -14.39
CA ASP A 259 28.65 -19.67 -15.26
C ASP A 259 28.20 -19.44 -16.72
N ALA A 260 29.08 -18.86 -17.55
CA ALA A 260 28.83 -18.77 -18.97
C ALA A 260 28.75 -20.18 -19.56
N VAL A 261 27.75 -20.42 -20.36
CA VAL A 261 27.60 -21.64 -21.17
C VAL A 261 28.34 -21.49 -22.49
#